data_539f8c9c32ae5d19eae0eb37fd238506
#
_entry.id   539f8c9c32ae5d19eae0eb37fd238506
#
_cell.length_a   1.000
_cell.length_b   1.000
_cell.length_c   1.000
_cell.angle_alpha   90.00
_cell.angle_beta   90.00
_cell.angle_gamma   90.00
#
_symmetry.space_group_name_H-M   'P 1'
#
loop_
_entity.id
_entity.type
_entity.pdbx_description
1 polymer ?
#
loop_
_entity_poly.entity_id
_entity_poly.type
_entity_poly.pdbx_seq_one_letter_code
_entity_poly.pdbx_strand_id
1 'polypeptide(L)'
;MRIWSRAADLAAQTPAERNRYVDFLRAVSIMIVVVGHWLIATAYYQDGALTPGHLLKSEPGTQWLTWIFQVMPIFFIVGGYSNAVSLESAARKGERYATWLAGRLNRLVAPLLILLLAWSGIALVMHLLGTRPGVIQFTSKAALIPTWFLAIYIMLVILAPAAYRAWRRYGFASLGAFVALAVLTDIAFFAADLRWLGWSNYFWVWLAVHQLGFAWRDGRVGSPALLLVFSAAVRIMSP
;
A
#
# COMPACT_ATOMS: atom_id res chain seq x y z
N MET A 1 -5.91 -30.88 10.80
CA MET A 1 -4.51 -31.33 10.81
C MET A 1 -3.78 -31.16 9.46
N ARG A 2 -4.38 -31.45 8.30
CA ARG A 2 -3.69 -31.36 6.97
C ARG A 2 -3.21 -29.97 6.54
N ILE A 3 -3.82 -28.88 7.00
CA ILE A 3 -3.44 -27.51 6.58
C ILE A 3 -2.10 -27.09 7.21
N TRP A 4 -1.91 -27.38 8.48
CA TRP A 4 -0.70 -27.01 9.21
C TRP A 4 0.54 -27.82 8.77
N SER A 5 0.37 -29.14 8.51
CA SER A 5 1.45 -29.95 7.97
C SER A 5 1.87 -29.46 6.59
N ARG A 6 0.89 -29.17 5.71
CA ARG A 6 1.19 -28.62 4.38
C ARG A 6 1.86 -27.25 4.44
N ALA A 7 1.47 -26.39 5.38
CA ALA A 7 2.12 -25.08 5.60
C ALA A 7 3.57 -25.26 6.09
N ALA A 8 3.83 -26.22 6.97
CA ALA A 8 5.17 -26.54 7.44
C ALA A 8 6.06 -27.07 6.30
N ASP A 9 5.53 -27.95 5.45
CA ASP A 9 6.24 -28.48 4.28
C ASP A 9 6.59 -27.37 3.27
N LEU A 10 5.64 -26.47 2.99
CA LEU A 10 5.88 -25.31 2.13
C LEU A 10 6.89 -24.33 2.75
N ALA A 11 6.86 -24.16 4.06
CA ALA A 11 7.86 -23.35 4.77
C ALA A 11 9.24 -23.97 4.72
N ALA A 12 9.36 -25.30 4.81
CA ALA A 12 10.62 -26.02 4.69
C ALA A 12 11.24 -25.91 3.28
N GLN A 13 10.42 -25.83 2.24
CA GLN A 13 10.84 -25.67 0.85
C GLN A 13 11.23 -24.22 0.49
N THR A 14 11.05 -23.27 1.42
CA THR A 14 11.41 -21.87 1.17
C THR A 14 12.93 -21.72 1.13
N PRO A 15 13.52 -21.12 0.06
CA PRO A 15 14.96 -20.90 -0.05
C PRO A 15 15.52 -20.17 1.18
N ALA A 16 16.70 -20.56 1.66
CA ALA A 16 17.33 -19.96 2.85
C ALA A 16 17.61 -18.46 2.70
N GLU A 17 17.83 -18.01 1.45
CA GLU A 17 18.09 -16.61 1.10
C GLU A 17 16.85 -15.72 1.18
N ARG A 18 15.65 -16.34 1.27
CA ARG A 18 14.39 -15.60 1.33
C ARG A 18 14.13 -15.05 2.73
N ASN A 19 13.99 -13.74 2.85
CA ASN A 19 13.69 -13.10 4.12
C ASN A 19 12.23 -13.36 4.52
N ARG A 20 12.02 -14.35 5.40
CA ARG A 20 10.69 -14.75 5.90
C ARG A 20 9.99 -13.64 6.67
N TYR A 21 10.74 -12.74 7.31
CA TYR A 21 10.17 -11.61 8.04
C TYR A 21 9.50 -10.60 7.10
N VAL A 22 10.07 -10.36 5.93
CA VAL A 22 9.47 -9.55 4.86
C VAL A 22 8.14 -10.14 4.39
N ASP A 23 8.08 -11.47 4.19
CA ASP A 23 6.85 -12.15 3.79
C ASP A 23 5.79 -12.11 4.90
N PHE A 24 6.21 -12.27 6.16
CA PHE A 24 5.34 -12.14 7.31
C PHE A 24 4.72 -10.73 7.41
N LEU A 25 5.53 -9.69 7.33
CA LEU A 25 5.04 -8.31 7.36
C LEU A 25 4.05 -8.02 6.23
N ARG A 26 4.31 -8.56 5.04
CA ARG A 26 3.38 -8.42 3.91
C ARG A 26 2.04 -9.10 4.19
N ALA A 27 2.07 -10.35 4.67
CA ALA A 27 0.86 -11.11 4.98
C ALA A 27 0.04 -10.43 6.09
N VAL A 28 0.69 -9.98 7.16
CA VAL A 28 0.04 -9.27 8.27
C VAL A 28 -0.54 -7.95 7.78
N SER A 29 0.20 -7.18 6.96
CA SER A 29 -0.30 -5.92 6.41
C SER A 29 -1.56 -6.13 5.55
N ILE A 30 -1.59 -7.17 4.72
CA ILE A 30 -2.79 -7.50 3.92
C ILE A 30 -3.97 -7.85 4.83
N MET A 31 -3.75 -8.68 5.86
CA MET A 31 -4.81 -9.04 6.81
C MET A 31 -5.37 -7.81 7.53
N ILE A 32 -4.50 -6.93 8.02
CA ILE A 32 -4.90 -5.70 8.70
C ILE A 32 -5.68 -4.77 7.74
N VAL A 33 -5.28 -4.66 6.49
CA VAL A 33 -6.02 -3.89 5.48
C VAL A 33 -7.42 -4.46 5.28
N VAL A 34 -7.55 -5.77 5.11
CA VAL A 34 -8.86 -6.44 4.92
C VAL A 34 -9.76 -6.21 6.13
N VAL A 35 -9.27 -6.50 7.35
CA VAL A 35 -10.03 -6.33 8.59
C VAL A 35 -10.38 -4.85 8.81
N GLY A 36 -9.44 -3.92 8.57
CA GLY A 36 -9.68 -2.49 8.71
C GLY A 36 -10.78 -1.99 7.78
N HIS A 37 -10.81 -2.44 6.52
CA HIS A 37 -11.87 -2.07 5.59
C HIS A 37 -13.24 -2.66 6.00
N TRP A 38 -13.27 -3.87 6.54
CA TRP A 38 -14.51 -4.46 7.06
C TRP A 38 -15.04 -3.72 8.28
N LEU A 39 -14.16 -3.31 9.20
CA LEU A 39 -14.56 -2.55 10.39
C LEU A 39 -15.10 -1.15 10.05
N ILE A 40 -14.55 -0.52 9.01
CA ILE A 40 -14.97 0.81 8.57
C ILE A 40 -16.30 0.75 7.81
N ALA A 41 -16.52 -0.31 7.02
CA ALA A 41 -17.74 -0.47 6.24
C ALA A 41 -18.91 -0.88 7.15
N THR A 42 -19.82 0.05 7.42
CA THR A 42 -21.05 -0.19 8.20
C THR A 42 -22.28 0.06 7.34
N ALA A 43 -23.35 -0.63 7.66
CA ALA A 43 -24.65 -0.35 7.09
C ALA A 43 -25.66 -0.21 8.24
N TYR A 44 -26.46 0.84 8.19
CA TYR A 44 -27.53 1.11 9.15
C TYR A 44 -28.86 0.85 8.48
N TYR A 45 -29.80 0.27 9.23
CA TYR A 45 -31.18 0.13 8.80
C TYR A 45 -31.98 1.32 9.38
N GLN A 46 -32.31 2.26 8.54
CA GLN A 46 -33.06 3.46 8.90
C GLN A 46 -34.23 3.66 7.93
N ASP A 47 -35.42 3.97 8.46
CA ASP A 47 -36.63 4.25 7.68
C ASP A 47 -36.99 3.20 6.63
N GLY A 48 -36.81 1.92 6.99
CA GLY A 48 -37.12 0.80 6.09
C GLY A 48 -36.08 0.57 4.97
N ALA A 49 -34.94 1.23 5.00
CA ALA A 49 -33.88 1.08 4.01
C ALA A 49 -32.50 0.86 4.65
N LEU A 50 -31.65 0.08 3.99
CA LEU A 50 -30.22 -0.03 4.31
C LEU A 50 -29.50 1.23 3.84
N THR A 51 -29.01 2.01 4.80
CA THR A 51 -28.20 3.19 4.53
C THR A 51 -26.74 2.88 4.81
N PRO A 52 -25.87 3.08 3.82
CA PRO A 52 -24.44 2.89 4.01
C PRO A 52 -23.89 3.91 5.01
N GLY A 53 -23.10 3.42 5.95
CA GLY A 53 -22.47 4.24 6.97
C GLY A 53 -20.95 4.05 7.01
N HIS A 54 -20.32 4.85 7.85
CA HIS A 54 -18.89 4.79 8.09
C HIS A 54 -18.66 4.80 9.61
N LEU A 55 -18.15 3.71 10.17
CA LEU A 55 -18.00 3.53 11.62
C LEU A 55 -17.33 4.72 12.31
N LEU A 56 -16.22 5.21 11.74
CA LEU A 56 -15.45 6.33 12.34
C LEU A 56 -16.22 7.66 12.36
N LYS A 57 -17.27 7.77 11.55
CA LYS A 57 -18.13 8.97 11.50
C LYS A 57 -19.29 8.85 12.49
N SER A 58 -19.85 7.66 12.61
CA SER A 58 -20.97 7.39 13.53
C SER A 58 -20.53 7.23 14.99
N GLU A 59 -19.34 6.68 15.19
CA GLU A 59 -18.77 6.40 16.50
C GLU A 59 -17.39 7.06 16.64
N PRO A 60 -17.31 8.37 16.96
CA PRO A 60 -16.05 9.11 17.03
C PRO A 60 -15.01 8.48 17.97
N GLY A 61 -15.46 7.80 19.03
CA GLY A 61 -14.57 7.07 19.95
C GLY A 61 -13.79 5.92 19.32
N THR A 62 -14.10 5.53 18.06
CA THR A 62 -13.37 4.48 17.32
C THR A 62 -12.26 5.01 16.44
N GLN A 63 -12.08 6.32 16.33
CA GLN A 63 -11.08 6.94 15.44
C GLN A 63 -9.66 6.49 15.76
N TRP A 64 -9.34 6.16 17.01
CA TRP A 64 -8.03 5.62 17.39
C TRP A 64 -7.68 4.30 16.69
N LEU A 65 -8.68 3.53 16.23
CA LEU A 65 -8.45 2.30 15.46
C LEU A 65 -7.69 2.57 14.15
N THR A 66 -7.84 3.77 13.57
CA THR A 66 -7.12 4.14 12.34
C THR A 66 -5.61 4.03 12.51
N TRP A 67 -5.10 4.23 13.72
CA TRP A 67 -3.67 4.13 14.03
C TRP A 67 -3.17 2.68 13.93
N ILE A 68 -3.96 1.73 14.45
CA ILE A 68 -3.62 0.29 14.38
C ILE A 68 -3.69 -0.20 12.94
N PHE A 69 -4.66 0.31 12.17
CA PHE A 69 -4.90 -0.11 10.79
C PHE A 69 -4.09 0.66 9.75
N GLN A 70 -3.26 1.61 10.17
CA GLN A 70 -2.39 2.38 9.27
C GLN A 70 -1.13 1.61 8.87
N VAL A 71 -1.29 0.51 8.16
CA VAL A 71 -0.19 -0.37 7.73
C VAL A 71 0.42 -0.03 6.37
N MET A 72 -0.11 0.99 5.70
CA MET A 72 0.35 1.38 4.36
C MET A 72 1.84 1.70 4.29
N PRO A 73 2.44 2.46 5.24
CA PRO A 73 3.89 2.69 5.23
C PRO A 73 4.69 1.39 5.31
N ILE A 74 4.28 0.42 6.14
CA ILE A 74 4.94 -0.90 6.25
C ILE A 74 4.90 -1.60 4.89
N PHE A 75 3.74 -1.59 4.24
CA PHE A 75 3.56 -2.21 2.93
C PHE A 75 4.51 -1.61 1.88
N PHE A 76 4.66 -0.28 1.85
CA PHE A 76 5.55 0.40 0.91
C PHE A 76 7.03 0.21 1.25
N ILE A 77 7.42 0.13 2.53
CA ILE A 77 8.78 -0.22 2.96
C ILE A 77 9.13 -1.64 2.51
N VAL A 78 8.24 -2.60 2.77
CA VAL A 78 8.39 -4.00 2.32
C VAL A 78 8.45 -4.08 0.80
N GLY A 79 7.67 -3.24 0.11
CA GLY A 79 7.70 -3.05 -1.34
C GLY A 79 9.06 -2.59 -1.84
N GLY A 80 9.64 -1.59 -1.16
CA GLY A 80 10.99 -1.07 -1.44
C GLY A 80 12.05 -2.16 -1.30
N TYR A 81 12.07 -2.85 -0.17
CA TYR A 81 12.95 -3.99 0.05
C TYR A 81 12.86 -5.02 -1.11
N SER A 82 11.64 -5.42 -1.44
CA SER A 82 11.40 -6.42 -2.48
C SER A 82 11.78 -5.94 -3.88
N ASN A 83 11.60 -4.65 -4.17
CA ASN A 83 12.00 -4.06 -5.45
C ASN A 83 13.53 -3.98 -5.56
N ALA A 84 14.25 -3.61 -4.48
CA ALA A 84 15.71 -3.63 -4.47
C ALA A 84 16.27 -5.02 -4.77
N VAL A 85 15.80 -6.05 -4.04
CA VAL A 85 16.21 -7.45 -4.26
C VAL A 85 15.94 -7.90 -5.70
N SER A 86 14.77 -7.55 -6.22
CA SER A 86 14.37 -7.95 -7.57
C SER A 86 15.15 -7.22 -8.66
N LEU A 87 15.43 -5.91 -8.50
CA LEU A 87 16.25 -5.13 -9.44
C LEU A 87 17.66 -5.67 -9.52
N GLU A 88 18.27 -6.04 -8.39
CA GLU A 88 19.60 -6.63 -8.40
C GLU A 88 19.62 -8.03 -9.01
N SER A 89 18.59 -8.84 -8.74
CA SER A 89 18.45 -10.14 -9.40
C SER A 89 18.33 -9.98 -10.91
N ALA A 90 17.51 -9.05 -11.39
CA ALA A 90 17.37 -8.74 -12.81
C ALA A 90 18.69 -8.25 -13.42
N ALA A 91 19.41 -7.37 -12.72
CA ALA A 91 20.73 -6.88 -13.17
C ALA A 91 21.76 -8.02 -13.28
N ARG A 92 21.81 -8.92 -12.30
CA ARG A 92 22.71 -10.10 -12.35
C ARG A 92 22.41 -11.05 -13.52
N LYS A 93 21.14 -11.12 -13.94
CA LYS A 93 20.68 -11.95 -15.07
C LYS A 93 20.80 -11.23 -16.42
N GLY A 94 21.24 -9.97 -16.45
CA GLY A 94 21.25 -9.17 -17.67
C GLY A 94 19.84 -8.83 -18.21
N GLU A 95 18.81 -8.89 -17.36
CA GLU A 95 17.43 -8.66 -17.75
C GLU A 95 17.19 -7.19 -18.07
N ARG A 96 16.51 -6.92 -19.18
CA ARG A 96 16.15 -5.54 -19.56
C ARG A 96 15.09 -4.98 -18.63
N TYR A 97 15.14 -3.67 -18.38
CA TYR A 97 14.14 -2.98 -17.56
C TYR A 97 12.70 -3.25 -18.00
N ALA A 98 12.44 -3.24 -19.30
CA ALA A 98 11.09 -3.49 -19.83
C ALA A 98 10.56 -4.88 -19.44
N THR A 99 11.39 -5.91 -19.51
CA THR A 99 11.02 -7.28 -19.13
C THR A 99 10.74 -7.39 -17.63
N TRP A 100 11.63 -6.83 -16.81
CA TRP A 100 11.45 -6.75 -15.37
C TRP A 100 10.15 -6.02 -14.99
N LEU A 101 9.91 -4.85 -15.60
CA LEU A 101 8.72 -4.04 -15.35
C LEU A 101 7.44 -4.76 -15.77
N ALA A 102 7.42 -5.34 -16.98
CA ALA A 102 6.27 -6.10 -17.46
C ALA A 102 5.91 -7.26 -16.53
N GLY A 103 6.91 -8.01 -16.05
CA GLY A 103 6.70 -9.08 -15.07
C GLY A 103 6.15 -8.59 -13.73
N ARG A 104 6.55 -7.38 -13.29
CA ARG A 104 6.03 -6.76 -12.07
C ARG A 104 4.60 -6.25 -12.25
N LEU A 105 4.36 -5.52 -13.32
CA LEU A 105 3.04 -4.96 -13.62
C LEU A 105 2.00 -6.07 -13.83
N ASN A 106 2.33 -7.13 -14.56
CA ASN A 106 1.41 -8.25 -14.76
C ASN A 106 0.94 -8.86 -13.44
N ARG A 107 1.85 -9.05 -12.47
CA ARG A 107 1.50 -9.58 -11.14
C ARG A 107 0.61 -8.65 -10.31
N LEU A 108 0.67 -7.34 -10.56
CA LEU A 108 -0.12 -6.33 -9.85
C LEU A 108 -1.47 -6.11 -10.54
N VAL A 109 -1.47 -6.06 -11.86
CA VAL A 109 -2.66 -5.72 -12.66
C VAL A 109 -3.59 -6.92 -12.84
N ALA A 110 -3.06 -8.13 -12.98
CA ALA A 110 -3.89 -9.32 -13.20
C ALA A 110 -4.95 -9.54 -12.10
N PRO A 111 -4.62 -9.48 -10.79
CA PRO A 111 -5.63 -9.59 -9.74
C PRO A 111 -6.65 -8.43 -9.76
N LEU A 112 -6.20 -7.21 -10.13
CA LEU A 112 -7.08 -6.05 -10.26
C LEU A 112 -8.10 -6.26 -11.41
N LEU A 113 -7.65 -6.75 -12.55
CA LEU A 113 -8.56 -7.04 -13.66
C LEU A 113 -9.61 -8.08 -13.29
N ILE A 114 -9.22 -9.13 -12.55
CA ILE A 114 -10.16 -10.14 -12.04
C ILE A 114 -11.18 -9.49 -11.11
N LEU A 115 -10.73 -8.63 -10.18
CA LEU A 115 -11.63 -7.89 -9.29
C LEU A 115 -12.60 -7.00 -10.07
N LEU A 116 -12.11 -6.24 -11.06
CA LEU A 116 -12.94 -5.35 -11.86
C LEU A 116 -13.98 -6.14 -12.68
N LEU A 117 -13.59 -7.24 -13.30
CA LEU A 117 -14.50 -8.09 -14.06
C LEU A 117 -15.56 -8.73 -13.16
N ALA A 118 -15.15 -9.30 -12.02
CA ALA A 118 -16.06 -9.91 -11.06
C ALA A 118 -17.05 -8.86 -10.52
N TRP A 119 -16.57 -7.68 -10.14
CA TRP A 119 -17.43 -6.62 -9.64
C TRP A 119 -18.36 -6.07 -10.71
N SER A 120 -17.89 -5.92 -11.96
CA SER A 120 -18.76 -5.51 -13.07
C SER A 120 -19.89 -6.51 -13.32
N GLY A 121 -19.60 -7.82 -13.21
CA GLY A 121 -20.61 -8.88 -13.26
C GLY A 121 -21.63 -8.78 -12.12
N ILE A 122 -21.17 -8.56 -10.89
CA ILE A 122 -22.05 -8.37 -9.72
C ILE A 122 -22.94 -7.13 -9.91
N ALA A 123 -22.36 -5.99 -10.32
CA ALA A 123 -23.10 -4.76 -10.56
C ALA A 123 -24.16 -4.91 -11.67
N LEU A 124 -23.83 -5.66 -12.73
CA LEU A 124 -24.79 -5.99 -13.80
C LEU A 124 -25.95 -6.83 -13.24
N VAL A 125 -25.68 -7.88 -12.47
CA VAL A 125 -26.72 -8.71 -11.86
C VAL A 125 -27.59 -7.86 -10.91
N MET A 126 -27.01 -7.01 -10.07
CA MET A 126 -27.77 -6.08 -9.22
C MET A 126 -28.68 -5.17 -10.04
N HIS A 127 -28.19 -4.65 -11.17
CA HIS A 127 -28.98 -3.82 -12.06
C HIS A 127 -30.17 -4.59 -12.68
N LEU A 128 -29.93 -5.80 -13.16
CA LEU A 128 -30.96 -6.66 -13.73
C LEU A 128 -32.02 -7.09 -12.71
N LEU A 129 -31.65 -7.20 -11.43
CA LEU A 129 -32.55 -7.47 -10.32
C LEU A 129 -33.31 -6.21 -9.83
N GLY A 130 -33.18 -5.07 -10.50
CA GLY A 130 -33.86 -3.83 -10.16
C GLY A 130 -33.32 -3.12 -8.93
N THR A 131 -32.07 -3.39 -8.52
CA THR A 131 -31.44 -2.68 -7.41
C THR A 131 -31.33 -1.18 -7.71
N ARG A 132 -31.64 -0.33 -6.74
CA ARG A 132 -31.58 1.14 -6.88
C ARG A 132 -30.17 1.58 -7.35
N PRO A 133 -30.05 2.45 -8.36
CA PRO A 133 -28.75 2.90 -8.89
C PRO A 133 -27.79 3.46 -7.83
N GLY A 134 -28.32 4.17 -6.82
CA GLY A 134 -27.52 4.70 -5.71
C GLY A 134 -26.85 3.63 -4.87
N VAL A 135 -27.48 2.46 -4.68
CA VAL A 135 -26.89 1.31 -3.97
C VAL A 135 -25.75 0.72 -4.79
N ILE A 136 -25.98 0.53 -6.11
CA ILE A 136 -24.94 0.00 -7.02
C ILE A 136 -23.72 0.94 -7.05
N GLN A 137 -23.96 2.25 -7.14
CA GLN A 137 -22.89 3.25 -7.15
C GLN A 137 -22.11 3.25 -5.84
N PHE A 138 -22.79 3.19 -4.70
CA PHE A 138 -22.16 3.16 -3.38
C PHE A 138 -21.31 1.91 -3.20
N THR A 139 -21.88 0.73 -3.44
CA THR A 139 -21.16 -0.55 -3.30
C THR A 139 -19.99 -0.65 -4.27
N SER A 140 -20.10 -0.11 -5.49
CA SER A 140 -19.01 -0.03 -6.46
C SER A 140 -17.87 0.86 -5.94
N LYS A 141 -18.19 2.03 -5.39
CA LYS A 141 -17.18 2.89 -4.76
C LYS A 141 -16.49 2.17 -3.60
N ALA A 142 -17.27 1.53 -2.71
CA ALA A 142 -16.72 0.81 -1.58
C ALA A 142 -15.78 -0.34 -1.99
N ALA A 143 -16.18 -1.13 -3.00
CA ALA A 143 -15.36 -2.24 -3.53
C ALA A 143 -14.04 -1.77 -4.16
N LEU A 144 -14.01 -0.56 -4.74
CA LEU A 144 -12.85 -0.02 -5.44
C LEU A 144 -11.98 0.91 -4.58
N ILE A 145 -12.44 1.33 -3.40
CA ILE A 145 -11.64 2.15 -2.48
C ILE A 145 -10.23 1.58 -2.27
N PRO A 146 -10.03 0.28 -1.99
CA PRO A 146 -8.68 -0.25 -1.74
C PRO A 146 -7.74 -0.17 -2.94
N THR A 147 -8.23 0.12 -4.15
CA THR A 147 -7.40 0.12 -5.36
C THR A 147 -6.49 1.35 -5.49
N TRP A 148 -6.76 2.44 -4.75
CA TRP A 148 -5.96 3.66 -4.80
C TRP A 148 -4.48 3.40 -4.46
N PHE A 149 -4.21 2.55 -3.44
CA PHE A 149 -2.84 2.23 -3.06
C PHE A 149 -2.09 1.47 -4.15
N LEU A 150 -2.82 0.67 -4.95
CA LEU A 150 -2.23 -0.07 -6.05
C LEU A 150 -1.74 0.88 -7.15
N ALA A 151 -2.49 1.97 -7.42
CA ALA A 151 -2.05 3.00 -8.36
C ALA A 151 -0.72 3.65 -7.89
N ILE A 152 -0.64 4.01 -6.61
CA ILE A 152 0.59 4.53 -6.01
C ILE A 152 1.72 3.48 -6.07
N TYR A 153 1.41 2.22 -5.76
CA TYR A 153 2.43 1.16 -5.78
C TYR A 153 2.95 0.89 -7.20
N ILE A 154 2.09 0.92 -8.22
CA ILE A 154 2.49 0.83 -9.64
C ILE A 154 3.44 1.97 -10.01
N MET A 155 3.09 3.20 -9.62
CA MET A 155 3.96 4.36 -9.81
C MET A 155 5.34 4.13 -9.16
N LEU A 156 5.38 3.65 -7.91
CA LEU A 156 6.63 3.36 -7.21
C LEU A 156 7.44 2.26 -7.91
N VAL A 157 6.79 1.22 -8.44
CA VAL A 157 7.45 0.16 -9.22
C VAL A 157 8.07 0.72 -10.49
N ILE A 158 7.35 1.59 -11.21
CA ILE A 158 7.89 2.27 -12.42
C ILE A 158 9.10 3.13 -12.07
N LEU A 159 9.05 3.88 -10.96
CA LEU A 159 10.12 4.77 -10.53
C LEU A 159 11.23 4.04 -9.76
N ALA A 160 11.02 2.79 -9.32
CA ALA A 160 11.95 2.04 -8.49
C ALA A 160 13.39 1.99 -9.03
N PRO A 161 13.66 1.78 -10.33
CA PRO A 161 15.04 1.77 -10.83
C PRO A 161 15.73 3.13 -10.71
N ALA A 162 15.01 4.22 -10.92
CA ALA A 162 15.56 5.57 -10.77
C ALA A 162 15.80 5.89 -9.29
N ALA A 163 14.82 5.61 -8.43
CA ALA A 163 14.91 5.79 -6.98
C ALA A 163 16.03 4.92 -6.38
N TYR A 164 16.20 3.67 -6.86
CA TYR A 164 17.25 2.77 -6.40
C TYR A 164 18.63 3.23 -6.84
N ARG A 165 18.80 3.74 -8.08
CA ARG A 165 20.05 4.36 -8.54
C ARG A 165 20.42 5.59 -7.71
N ALA A 166 19.44 6.45 -7.40
CA ALA A 166 19.64 7.60 -6.52
C ALA A 166 20.08 7.16 -5.12
N TRP A 167 19.43 6.14 -4.55
CA TRP A 167 19.81 5.55 -3.28
C TRP A 167 21.24 4.99 -3.30
N ARG A 168 21.60 4.22 -4.32
CA ARG A 168 22.95 3.63 -4.46
C ARG A 168 24.04 4.70 -4.58
N ARG A 169 23.74 5.83 -5.20
CA ARG A 169 24.70 6.92 -5.43
C ARG A 169 24.79 7.87 -4.24
N TYR A 170 23.68 8.23 -3.63
CA TYR A 170 23.58 9.31 -2.64
C TYR A 170 23.15 8.84 -1.25
N GLY A 171 22.69 7.60 -1.08
CA GLY A 171 22.26 7.05 0.18
C GLY A 171 21.16 7.87 0.85
N PHE A 172 21.34 8.18 2.14
CA PHE A 172 20.38 8.97 2.91
C PHE A 172 20.16 10.40 2.39
N ALA A 173 21.10 10.98 1.63
CA ALA A 173 20.87 12.28 1.01
C ALA A 173 19.74 12.24 -0.01
N SER A 174 19.57 11.12 -0.76
CA SER A 174 18.43 10.97 -1.68
C SER A 174 17.10 10.82 -0.92
N LEU A 175 17.09 10.14 0.22
CA LEU A 175 15.93 10.08 1.11
C LEU A 175 15.58 11.47 1.63
N GLY A 176 16.58 12.21 2.14
CA GLY A 176 16.42 13.58 2.61
C GLY A 176 15.88 14.51 1.53
N ALA A 177 16.31 14.35 0.28
CA ALA A 177 15.78 15.11 -0.83
C ALA A 177 14.27 14.87 -1.07
N PHE A 178 13.79 13.63 -1.01
CA PHE A 178 12.36 13.35 -1.14
C PHE A 178 11.56 13.89 0.04
N VAL A 179 12.08 13.78 1.27
CA VAL A 179 11.45 14.38 2.45
C VAL A 179 11.40 15.90 2.32
N ALA A 180 12.49 16.56 1.88
CA ALA A 180 12.52 18.00 1.67
C ALA A 180 11.51 18.44 0.60
N LEU A 181 11.40 17.70 -0.52
CA LEU A 181 10.41 17.96 -1.56
C LEU A 181 8.97 17.82 -1.04
N ALA A 182 8.71 16.82 -0.17
CA ALA A 182 7.40 16.67 0.46
C ALA A 182 7.06 17.88 1.35
N VAL A 183 7.99 18.28 2.22
CA VAL A 183 7.83 19.45 3.11
C VAL A 183 7.65 20.73 2.29
N LEU A 184 8.45 20.96 1.26
CA LEU A 184 8.30 22.12 0.37
C LEU A 184 6.95 22.14 -0.35
N THR A 185 6.46 20.97 -0.75
CA THR A 185 5.12 20.85 -1.33
C THR A 185 4.03 21.23 -0.32
N ASP A 186 4.15 20.79 0.94
CA ASP A 186 3.19 21.16 2.00
C ASP A 186 3.24 22.64 2.30
N ILE A 187 4.44 23.23 2.38
CA ILE A 187 4.61 24.68 2.55
C ILE A 187 3.94 25.44 1.38
N ALA A 188 4.19 25.03 0.16
CA ALA A 188 3.58 25.62 -1.01
C ALA A 188 2.04 25.50 -1.01
N PHE A 189 1.53 24.34 -0.58
CA PHE A 189 0.11 24.06 -0.49
C PHE A 189 -0.58 24.93 0.58
N PHE A 190 -0.02 24.95 1.80
CA PHE A 190 -0.68 25.63 2.93
C PHE A 190 -0.35 27.12 3.05
N ALA A 191 0.90 27.54 2.76
CA ALA A 191 1.35 28.90 2.95
C ALA A 191 1.22 29.77 1.69
N ALA A 192 1.34 29.19 0.49
CA ALA A 192 1.25 29.90 -0.78
C ALA A 192 -0.05 29.62 -1.57
N ASP A 193 -1.00 28.86 -0.99
CA ASP A 193 -2.28 28.42 -1.59
C ASP A 193 -2.13 27.73 -2.97
N LEU A 194 -0.97 27.12 -3.22
CA LEU A 194 -0.70 26.38 -4.46
C LEU A 194 -1.27 24.98 -4.39
N ARG A 195 -2.59 24.87 -4.26
CA ARG A 195 -3.32 23.61 -4.01
C ARG A 195 -3.07 22.52 -5.04
N TRP A 196 -2.78 22.89 -6.29
CA TRP A 196 -2.49 21.93 -7.36
C TRP A 196 -1.20 21.15 -7.12
N LEU A 197 -0.24 21.69 -6.35
CA LEU A 197 0.99 20.99 -5.98
C LEU A 197 0.76 19.85 -5.00
N GLY A 198 -0.33 19.85 -4.23
CA GLY A 198 -0.61 18.82 -3.23
C GLY A 198 -0.60 17.40 -3.79
N TRP A 199 -0.97 17.23 -5.07
CA TRP A 199 -0.90 15.93 -5.74
C TRP A 199 0.54 15.38 -5.83
N SER A 200 1.56 16.22 -5.86
CA SER A 200 2.95 15.78 -5.94
C SER A 200 3.42 15.07 -4.66
N ASN A 201 2.77 15.28 -3.52
CA ASN A 201 3.08 14.56 -2.28
C ASN A 201 2.76 13.06 -2.34
N TYR A 202 1.88 12.63 -3.23
CA TYR A 202 1.74 11.20 -3.53
C TYR A 202 3.04 10.58 -4.11
N PHE A 203 3.91 11.39 -4.73
CA PHE A 203 5.22 10.94 -5.20
C PHE A 203 6.27 11.01 -4.09
N TRP A 204 6.44 12.19 -3.51
CA TRP A 204 7.56 12.46 -2.62
C TRP A 204 7.50 11.66 -1.34
N VAL A 205 6.36 11.66 -0.68
CA VAL A 205 6.14 10.92 0.58
C VAL A 205 6.34 9.43 0.36
N TRP A 206 5.69 8.85 -0.66
CA TRP A 206 5.76 7.41 -0.85
C TRP A 206 7.10 6.95 -1.44
N LEU A 207 7.82 7.78 -2.21
CA LEU A 207 9.20 7.51 -2.61
C LEU A 207 10.14 7.52 -1.40
N ALA A 208 9.99 8.47 -0.48
CA ALA A 208 10.76 8.49 0.76
C ALA A 208 10.53 7.23 1.59
N VAL A 209 9.26 6.87 1.82
CA VAL A 209 8.89 5.64 2.54
C VAL A 209 9.42 4.39 1.84
N HIS A 210 9.33 4.34 0.52
CA HIS A 210 9.83 3.22 -0.27
C HIS A 210 11.36 3.08 -0.19
N GLN A 211 12.11 4.20 -0.12
CA GLN A 211 13.58 4.19 0.06
C GLN A 211 14.00 3.66 1.44
N LEU A 212 13.17 3.78 2.49
CA LEU A 212 13.46 3.09 3.76
C LEU A 212 13.55 1.57 3.57
N GLY A 213 12.80 1.02 2.63
CA GLY A 213 12.93 -0.38 2.23
C GLY A 213 14.28 -0.71 1.60
N PHE A 214 14.87 0.20 0.82
CA PHE A 214 16.22 0.05 0.29
C PHE A 214 17.27 0.10 1.41
N ALA A 215 17.11 1.06 2.35
CA ALA A 215 17.97 1.19 3.52
C ALA A 215 17.95 -0.06 4.40
N TRP A 216 16.76 -0.62 4.59
CA TRP A 216 16.59 -1.86 5.33
C TRP A 216 17.27 -3.05 4.64
N ARG A 217 17.08 -3.18 3.35
CA ARG A 217 17.71 -4.24 2.55
C ARG A 217 19.24 -4.16 2.62
N ASP A 218 19.83 -2.95 2.62
CA ASP A 218 21.27 -2.73 2.70
C ASP A 218 21.81 -2.82 4.14
N GLY A 219 20.96 -3.18 5.12
CA GLY A 219 21.34 -3.29 6.53
C GLY A 219 21.64 -1.96 7.22
N ARG A 220 21.33 -0.82 6.56
CA ARG A 220 21.59 0.53 7.12
C ARG A 220 20.52 0.96 8.14
N VAL A 221 19.36 0.31 8.11
CA VAL A 221 18.27 0.51 9.06
C VAL A 221 17.82 -0.86 9.55
N GLY A 222 17.86 -1.08 10.87
CA GLY A 222 17.40 -2.32 11.48
C GLY A 222 15.87 -2.36 11.64
N SER A 223 15.30 -3.55 11.77
CA SER A 223 13.87 -3.73 12.02
C SER A 223 13.34 -2.94 13.23
N PRO A 224 14.08 -2.83 14.37
CA PRO A 224 13.65 -1.98 15.50
C PRO A 224 13.57 -0.49 15.15
N ALA A 225 14.52 0.03 14.35
CA ALA A 225 14.52 1.42 13.94
C ALA A 225 13.33 1.75 13.02
N LEU A 226 12.90 0.81 12.15
CA LEU A 226 11.69 0.97 11.34
C LEU A 226 10.43 1.06 12.21
N LEU A 227 10.35 0.27 13.29
CA LEU A 227 9.25 0.35 14.25
C LEU A 227 9.24 1.69 15.00
N LEU A 228 10.42 2.25 15.34
CA LEU A 228 10.53 3.56 15.97
C LEU A 228 10.08 4.70 15.02
N VAL A 229 10.50 4.68 13.77
CA VAL A 229 10.04 5.64 12.75
C VAL A 229 8.52 5.57 12.61
N PHE A 230 7.96 4.36 12.63
CA PHE A 230 6.51 4.15 12.55
C PHE A 230 5.79 4.72 13.78
N SER A 231 6.29 4.44 15.00
CA SER A 231 5.70 4.96 16.24
C SER A 231 5.86 6.49 16.38
N ALA A 232 6.93 7.07 15.86
CA ALA A 232 7.13 8.52 15.84
C ALA A 232 6.18 9.21 14.87
N ALA A 233 6.00 8.67 13.65
CA ALA A 233 5.02 9.17 12.70
C ALA A 233 3.60 9.14 13.28
N VAL A 234 3.27 8.08 14.04
CA VAL A 234 2.03 7.96 14.78
C VAL A 234 1.88 9.10 15.80
N ARG A 235 2.91 9.44 16.58
CA ARG A 235 2.84 10.50 17.61
C ARG A 235 2.70 11.91 17.04
N ILE A 236 3.31 12.19 15.90
CA ILE A 236 3.27 13.53 15.26
C ILE A 236 1.88 13.83 14.68
N MET A 237 1.12 12.80 14.32
CA MET A 237 -0.23 12.93 13.74
C MET A 237 -1.35 12.81 14.78
N SER A 238 -1.03 12.64 16.09
CA SER A 238 -2.05 12.72 17.15
C SER A 238 -2.40 14.18 17.45
N PRO A 239 -3.70 14.55 17.51
CA PRO A 239 -4.15 15.87 17.88
C PRO A 239 -3.78 16.21 19.33
#